data_fbe194d326b1b6d0d79e064d74b6af6e
#
_entry.id   fbe194d326b1b6d0d79e064d74b6af6e
#
_cell.length_a   1.000
_cell.length_b   1.000
_cell.length_c   1.000
_cell.angle_alpha   90.00
_cell.angle_beta   90.00
_cell.angle_gamma   90.00
#
_symmetry.space_group_name_H-M   'P 1'
#
loop_
_entity.id
_entity.type
_entity.pdbx_description
1 polymer ?
#
loop_
_entity_poly.entity_id
_entity_poly.type
_entity_poly.pdbx_seq_one_letter_code
_entity_poly.pdbx_strand_id
1 'polypeptide(L)'
;MVGTTPDHAKWSATNSFVRAYNRFARQYNILSKETVMIFSEENLRGWSDTLWPIQKGIFDQTYSELLILLSQLSEYEVGMSASISELVDMLSSNLRKVIFQRPEREIDVQNAVESLLVGRGYQKGVHYDRESGRVRYSGKDFIPDFNFHSVQTALEVKLLKEEGNPSLIVEQLSADIPAYKSAYANVVFCVYDLGVLRDIHEFQNDLQNTDGVRVCVVQH
;
A
#
# COMPACT_ATOMS: atom_id res chain seq x y z
N MET A 1 41.59 -6.33 2.26
CA MET A 1 41.99 -7.62 1.61
C MET A 1 40.85 -8.04 0.71
N VAL A 2 41.01 -7.87 -0.60
CA VAL A 2 40.04 -8.40 -1.59
C VAL A 2 40.30 -9.91 -1.63
N GLY A 3 39.42 -10.69 -1.07
CA GLY A 3 39.55 -12.13 -1.06
C GLY A 3 39.68 -12.66 -2.48
N THR A 4 40.66 -13.50 -2.72
CA THR A 4 40.89 -14.21 -3.97
C THR A 4 39.82 -15.28 -4.19
N THR A 5 38.61 -14.84 -4.54
CA THR A 5 37.55 -15.75 -4.97
C THR A 5 37.97 -16.37 -6.32
N PRO A 6 37.93 -17.69 -6.50
CA PRO A 6 38.23 -18.29 -7.79
C PRO A 6 37.40 -17.71 -8.93
N ASP A 7 37.98 -17.55 -10.11
CA ASP A 7 37.32 -16.86 -11.25
C ASP A 7 36.00 -17.50 -11.67
N HIS A 8 35.87 -18.81 -11.58
CA HIS A 8 34.60 -19.52 -11.84
C HIS A 8 33.48 -19.16 -10.83
N ALA A 9 33.84 -18.90 -9.56
CA ALA A 9 32.87 -18.49 -8.55
C ALA A 9 32.40 -17.04 -8.78
N LYS A 10 33.29 -16.16 -9.23
CA LYS A 10 32.96 -14.78 -9.60
C LYS A 10 31.98 -14.74 -10.76
N TRP A 11 32.24 -15.52 -11.80
CA TRP A 11 31.36 -15.65 -12.97
C TRP A 11 29.96 -16.18 -12.61
N SER A 12 29.90 -17.25 -11.85
CA SER A 12 28.65 -17.84 -11.39
C SER A 12 27.82 -16.83 -10.57
N ALA A 13 28.48 -16.06 -9.71
CA ALA A 13 27.81 -15.04 -8.90
C ALA A 13 27.26 -13.90 -9.78
N THR A 14 28.05 -13.39 -10.74
CA THR A 14 27.59 -12.34 -11.69
C THR A 14 26.39 -12.82 -12.51
N ASN A 15 26.47 -14.02 -13.07
CA ASN A 15 25.38 -14.61 -13.85
C ASN A 15 24.08 -14.74 -13.02
N SER A 16 24.20 -15.26 -11.81
CA SER A 16 23.07 -15.42 -10.91
C SER A 16 22.46 -14.06 -10.52
N PHE A 17 23.29 -13.06 -10.28
CA PHE A 17 22.88 -11.71 -9.95
C PHE A 17 22.11 -11.06 -11.10
N VAL A 18 22.65 -11.08 -12.33
CA VAL A 18 22.00 -10.50 -13.51
C VAL A 18 20.68 -11.20 -13.80
N ARG A 19 20.59 -12.53 -13.68
CA ARG A 19 19.34 -13.26 -13.86
C ARG A 19 18.29 -12.93 -12.81
N ALA A 20 18.70 -12.76 -11.56
CA ALA A 20 17.81 -12.34 -10.49
C ALA A 20 17.26 -10.94 -10.75
N TYR A 21 18.14 -9.99 -11.12
CA TYR A 21 17.75 -8.65 -11.52
C TYR A 21 16.77 -8.68 -12.70
N ASN A 22 17.10 -9.37 -13.80
CA ASN A 22 16.24 -9.44 -14.99
C ASN A 22 14.83 -9.98 -14.67
N ARG A 23 14.73 -10.97 -13.80
CA ARG A 23 13.43 -11.52 -13.38
C ARG A 23 12.60 -10.44 -12.69
N PHE A 24 13.21 -9.67 -11.81
CA PHE A 24 12.57 -8.58 -11.10
C PHE A 24 12.21 -7.43 -12.05
N ALA A 25 13.14 -7.02 -12.92
CA ALA A 25 12.94 -5.97 -13.92
C ALA A 25 11.79 -6.30 -14.88
N ARG A 26 11.63 -7.55 -15.31
CA ARG A 26 10.50 -7.98 -16.14
C ARG A 26 9.16 -7.81 -15.41
N GLN A 27 9.10 -8.17 -14.13
CA GLN A 27 7.88 -7.98 -13.34
C GLN A 27 7.57 -6.50 -13.14
N TYR A 28 8.57 -5.70 -12.83
CA TYR A 28 8.42 -4.26 -12.70
C TYR A 28 7.90 -3.63 -14.00
N ASN A 29 8.47 -3.96 -15.16
CA ASN A 29 8.06 -3.44 -16.46
C ASN A 29 6.62 -3.84 -16.86
N ILE A 30 6.07 -4.92 -16.27
CA ILE A 30 4.66 -5.31 -16.48
C ILE A 30 3.73 -4.43 -15.63
N LEU A 31 4.15 -4.06 -14.43
CA LEU A 31 3.32 -3.38 -13.44
C LEU A 31 3.46 -1.85 -13.48
N SER A 32 4.62 -1.35 -13.91
CA SER A 32 4.94 0.06 -13.96
C SER A 32 4.70 0.66 -15.35
N LYS A 33 4.45 1.97 -15.41
CA LYS A 33 4.44 2.74 -16.66
C LYS A 33 5.85 3.06 -17.16
N GLU A 34 6.85 2.93 -16.29
CA GLU A 34 8.26 3.14 -16.59
C GLU A 34 8.94 1.81 -16.92
N THR A 35 9.93 1.85 -17.79
CA THR A 35 10.66 0.66 -18.24
C THR A 35 12.09 0.72 -17.75
N VAL A 36 12.50 -0.28 -16.98
CA VAL A 36 13.91 -0.46 -16.60
C VAL A 36 14.61 -1.41 -17.55
N MET A 37 15.91 -1.26 -17.68
CA MET A 37 16.75 -2.03 -18.58
C MET A 37 16.76 -3.53 -18.22
N ILE A 38 16.73 -4.39 -19.23
CA ILE A 38 16.92 -5.83 -19.11
C ILE A 38 18.22 -6.19 -19.82
N PHE A 39 19.12 -6.86 -19.13
CA PHE A 39 20.42 -7.24 -19.67
C PHE A 39 20.34 -8.52 -20.50
N SER A 40 21.13 -8.60 -21.59
CA SER A 40 21.25 -9.82 -22.38
C SER A 40 21.88 -10.95 -21.56
N GLU A 41 21.20 -12.08 -21.50
CA GLU A 41 21.72 -13.28 -20.81
C GLU A 41 22.62 -14.12 -21.70
N GLU A 42 22.67 -13.85 -23.01
CA GLU A 42 23.52 -14.60 -23.97
C GLU A 42 25.00 -14.32 -23.74
N ASN A 43 25.35 -13.08 -23.42
CA ASN A 43 26.71 -12.66 -23.12
C ASN A 43 27.19 -13.08 -21.73
N LEU A 44 26.31 -13.67 -20.94
CA LEU A 44 26.62 -14.21 -19.61
C LEU A 44 27.11 -15.68 -19.64
N ARG A 45 27.19 -16.29 -20.83
CA ARG A 45 27.77 -17.62 -20.95
C ARG A 45 29.30 -17.51 -20.88
N GLY A 46 29.84 -17.77 -19.68
CA GLY A 46 31.28 -17.71 -19.47
C GLY A 46 32.00 -18.83 -20.13
N TRP A 47 32.94 -18.51 -21.00
CA TRP A 47 34.12 -19.33 -21.27
C TRP A 47 35.21 -18.89 -20.28
N SER A 48 36.16 -19.75 -19.99
CA SER A 48 37.28 -19.51 -19.07
C SER A 48 38.07 -18.19 -19.37
N ASP A 49 37.91 -17.66 -20.56
CA ASP A 49 38.61 -16.49 -21.08
C ASP A 49 37.86 -15.16 -20.93
N THR A 50 36.67 -15.15 -20.29
CA THR A 50 35.97 -13.89 -20.07
C THR A 50 36.72 -13.06 -19.04
N LEU A 51 37.36 -12.01 -19.49
CA LEU A 51 38.19 -11.15 -18.66
C LEU A 51 37.36 -10.55 -17.51
N TRP A 52 37.91 -10.64 -16.30
CA TRP A 52 37.31 -10.05 -15.09
C TRP A 52 36.83 -8.61 -15.27
N PRO A 53 37.52 -7.71 -16.00
CA PRO A 53 37.03 -6.38 -16.28
C PRO A 53 35.66 -6.33 -16.97
N ILE A 54 35.38 -7.27 -17.89
CA ILE A 54 34.08 -7.34 -18.60
C ILE A 54 33.00 -7.81 -17.63
N GLN A 55 33.28 -8.84 -16.85
CA GLN A 55 32.35 -9.34 -15.83
C GLN A 55 32.05 -8.26 -14.78
N LYS A 56 33.08 -7.54 -14.34
CA LYS A 56 32.94 -6.43 -13.42
C LYS A 56 32.09 -5.32 -14.02
N GLY A 57 32.28 -4.96 -15.30
CA GLY A 57 31.48 -3.96 -15.97
C GLY A 57 29.99 -4.34 -16.01
N ILE A 58 29.67 -5.57 -16.36
CA ILE A 58 28.28 -6.07 -16.35
C ILE A 58 27.70 -6.05 -14.93
N PHE A 59 28.47 -6.46 -13.94
CA PHE A 59 28.04 -6.43 -12.54
C PHE A 59 27.77 -5.00 -12.07
N ASP A 60 28.72 -4.08 -12.29
CA ASP A 60 28.64 -2.69 -11.85
C ASP A 60 27.43 -1.99 -12.51
N GLN A 61 27.19 -2.25 -13.79
CA GLN A 61 26.04 -1.70 -14.51
C GLN A 61 24.71 -2.25 -13.95
N THR A 62 24.61 -3.57 -13.78
CA THR A 62 23.42 -4.20 -13.20
C THR A 62 23.15 -3.72 -11.78
N TYR A 63 24.22 -3.53 -11.00
CA TYR A 63 24.13 -3.01 -9.63
C TYR A 63 23.65 -1.56 -9.59
N SER A 64 24.14 -0.72 -10.51
CA SER A 64 23.68 0.67 -10.65
C SER A 64 22.20 0.75 -11.00
N GLU A 65 21.74 -0.06 -11.97
CA GLU A 65 20.32 -0.15 -12.35
C GLU A 65 19.46 -0.64 -11.17
N LEU A 66 19.94 -1.59 -10.38
CA LEU A 66 19.25 -2.05 -9.18
C LEU A 66 19.13 -0.94 -8.13
N LEU A 67 20.15 -0.14 -7.92
CA LEU A 67 20.12 1.00 -6.99
C LEU A 67 19.13 2.07 -7.45
N ILE A 68 19.07 2.38 -8.74
CA ILE A 68 18.08 3.31 -9.31
C ILE A 68 16.66 2.78 -9.06
N LEU A 69 16.42 1.51 -9.35
CA LEU A 69 15.13 0.89 -9.15
C LEU A 69 14.70 0.89 -7.67
N LEU A 70 15.63 0.60 -6.76
CA LEU A 70 15.38 0.67 -5.32
C LEU A 70 15.05 2.10 -4.86
N SER A 71 15.74 3.11 -5.41
CA SER A 71 15.44 4.52 -5.11
C SER A 71 14.05 4.90 -5.55
N GLN A 72 13.66 4.54 -6.78
CA GLN A 72 12.31 4.79 -7.30
C GLN A 72 11.22 4.11 -6.47
N LEU A 73 11.43 2.86 -6.06
CA LEU A 73 10.50 2.15 -5.19
C LEU A 73 10.38 2.81 -3.81
N SER A 74 11.51 3.25 -3.24
CA SER A 74 11.51 3.94 -1.94
C SER A 74 10.79 5.28 -2.01
N GLU A 75 10.97 6.05 -3.08
CA GLU A 75 10.25 7.31 -3.31
C GLU A 75 8.73 7.06 -3.46
N TYR A 76 8.36 5.99 -4.17
CA TYR A 76 6.97 5.59 -4.31
C TYR A 76 6.34 5.20 -2.96
N GLU A 77 7.03 4.40 -2.14
CA GLU A 77 6.56 4.02 -0.80
C GLU A 77 6.39 5.23 0.13
N VAL A 78 7.36 6.15 0.12
CA VAL A 78 7.28 7.40 0.89
C VAL A 78 6.11 8.26 0.42
N GLY A 79 5.91 8.39 -0.89
CA GLY A 79 4.78 9.13 -1.47
C GLY A 79 3.44 8.51 -1.11
N MET A 80 3.33 7.18 -1.13
CA MET A 80 2.11 6.46 -0.69
C MET A 80 1.82 6.69 0.79
N SER A 81 2.81 6.57 1.65
CA SER A 81 2.65 6.78 3.09
C SER A 81 2.23 8.20 3.41
N ALA A 82 2.81 9.20 2.75
CA ALA A 82 2.43 10.60 2.89
C ALA A 82 0.97 10.83 2.48
N SER A 83 0.55 10.30 1.34
CA SER A 83 -0.83 10.42 0.84
C SER A 83 -1.87 9.80 1.78
N ILE A 84 -1.53 8.68 2.42
CA ILE A 84 -2.42 8.03 3.39
C ILE A 84 -2.50 8.85 4.69
N SER A 85 -1.38 9.38 5.17
CA SER A 85 -1.36 10.27 6.32
C SER A 85 -2.20 11.52 6.08
N GLU A 86 -2.06 12.14 4.91
CA GLU A 86 -2.88 13.28 4.50
C GLU A 86 -4.37 12.95 4.45
N LEU A 87 -4.75 11.75 3.96
CA LEU A 87 -6.14 11.29 3.95
C LEU A 87 -6.68 11.15 5.38
N VAL A 88 -5.94 10.49 6.27
CA VAL A 88 -6.32 10.30 7.68
C VAL A 88 -6.43 11.65 8.40
N ASP A 89 -5.46 12.54 8.21
CA ASP A 89 -5.44 13.89 8.79
C ASP A 89 -6.62 14.75 8.29
N MET A 90 -6.93 14.64 6.99
CA MET A 90 -8.08 15.32 6.40
C MET A 90 -9.40 14.86 7.05
N LEU A 91 -9.59 13.53 7.17
CA LEU A 91 -10.79 12.96 7.78
C LEU A 91 -10.88 13.35 9.25
N SER A 92 -9.82 13.17 10.02
CA SER A 92 -9.77 13.49 11.45
C SER A 92 -10.08 14.96 11.74
N SER A 93 -9.54 15.87 10.90
CA SER A 93 -9.65 17.32 11.13
C SER A 93 -10.94 17.93 10.61
N ASN A 94 -11.60 17.33 9.62
CA ASN A 94 -12.66 17.99 8.88
C ASN A 94 -14.00 17.25 8.86
N LEU A 95 -14.01 15.92 9.05
CA LEU A 95 -15.25 15.14 8.89
C LEU A 95 -16.34 15.62 9.86
N ARG A 96 -15.98 15.89 11.12
CA ARG A 96 -16.95 16.47 12.09
C ARG A 96 -17.53 17.82 11.65
N LYS A 97 -16.72 18.62 10.96
CA LYS A 97 -17.11 19.98 10.55
C LYS A 97 -18.12 20.01 9.40
N VAL A 98 -18.17 18.95 8.58
CA VAL A 98 -19.11 18.84 7.45
C VAL A 98 -20.37 18.05 7.78
N ILE A 99 -20.38 17.36 8.93
CA ILE A 99 -21.57 16.66 9.44
C ILE A 99 -22.28 17.56 10.43
N PHE A 100 -23.26 18.34 9.95
CA PHE A 100 -23.98 19.32 10.78
C PHE A 100 -25.06 18.68 11.66
N GLN A 101 -25.69 17.62 11.15
CA GLN A 101 -26.71 16.86 11.87
C GLN A 101 -26.17 15.51 12.28
N ARG A 102 -26.62 14.99 13.41
CA ARG A 102 -26.23 13.66 13.89
C ARG A 102 -26.60 12.61 12.84
N PRO A 103 -25.64 11.84 12.31
CA PRO A 103 -25.92 10.85 11.30
C PRO A 103 -26.72 9.69 11.87
N GLU A 104 -27.72 9.23 11.12
CA GLU A 104 -28.54 8.09 11.52
C GLU A 104 -28.06 6.79 10.89
N ARG A 105 -27.37 6.87 9.74
CA ARG A 105 -26.90 5.71 8.98
C ARG A 105 -25.47 5.90 8.54
N GLU A 106 -24.79 4.81 8.34
CA GLU A 106 -23.41 4.79 7.87
C GLU A 106 -23.25 5.51 6.52
N ILE A 107 -24.21 5.36 5.62
CA ILE A 107 -24.21 6.07 4.33
C ILE A 107 -24.20 7.60 4.48
N ASP A 108 -24.72 8.15 5.57
CA ASP A 108 -24.71 9.59 5.81
C ASP A 108 -23.28 10.07 6.08
N VAL A 109 -22.48 9.25 6.79
CA VAL A 109 -21.04 9.48 7.02
C VAL A 109 -20.24 9.27 5.74
N GLN A 110 -20.51 8.21 4.99
CA GLN A 110 -19.86 7.96 3.70
C GLN A 110 -20.05 9.12 2.72
N ASN A 111 -21.26 9.70 2.65
CA ASN A 111 -21.54 10.85 1.81
C ASN A 111 -20.78 12.11 2.25
N ALA A 112 -20.61 12.29 3.56
CA ALA A 112 -19.77 13.37 4.10
C ALA A 112 -18.29 13.19 3.76
N VAL A 113 -17.79 11.94 3.85
CA VAL A 113 -16.43 11.58 3.41
C VAL A 113 -16.25 11.90 1.93
N GLU A 114 -17.18 11.49 1.07
CA GLU A 114 -17.12 11.79 -0.37
C GLU A 114 -17.14 13.30 -0.63
N SER A 115 -17.93 14.05 0.11
CA SER A 115 -17.97 15.52 0.00
C SER A 115 -16.64 16.16 0.34
N LEU A 116 -15.93 15.64 1.36
CA LEU A 116 -14.58 16.09 1.69
C LEU A 116 -13.57 15.74 0.60
N LEU A 117 -13.62 14.53 0.05
CA LEU A 117 -12.76 14.11 -1.05
C LEU A 117 -12.92 15.03 -2.26
N VAL A 118 -14.16 15.27 -2.68
CA VAL A 118 -14.46 16.17 -3.81
C VAL A 118 -14.02 17.60 -3.51
N GLY A 119 -14.25 18.10 -2.30
CA GLY A 119 -13.81 19.42 -1.85
C GLY A 119 -12.29 19.60 -1.86
N ARG A 120 -11.52 18.51 -1.76
CA ARG A 120 -10.05 18.48 -1.87
C ARG A 120 -9.56 18.22 -3.29
N GLY A 121 -10.46 18.12 -4.27
CA GLY A 121 -10.11 17.91 -5.67
C GLY A 121 -9.97 16.46 -6.10
N TYR A 122 -10.30 15.49 -5.24
CA TYR A 122 -10.36 14.09 -5.64
C TYR A 122 -11.54 13.89 -6.61
N GLN A 123 -11.30 13.12 -7.67
CA GLN A 123 -12.29 12.83 -8.69
C GLN A 123 -12.62 11.33 -8.68
N LYS A 124 -13.91 11.02 -8.59
CA LYS A 124 -14.41 9.65 -8.71
C LYS A 124 -14.10 9.08 -10.10
N GLY A 125 -13.69 7.83 -10.16
CA GLY A 125 -13.25 7.17 -11.40
C GLY A 125 -11.80 7.49 -11.80
N VAL A 126 -11.14 8.45 -11.13
CA VAL A 126 -9.73 8.81 -11.38
C VAL A 126 -8.86 8.53 -10.15
N HIS A 127 -9.24 9.09 -9.00
CA HIS A 127 -8.49 8.98 -7.76
C HIS A 127 -9.07 7.92 -6.83
N TYR A 128 -10.38 7.77 -6.84
CA TYR A 128 -11.11 6.79 -6.03
C TYR A 128 -12.37 6.30 -6.74
N ASP A 129 -12.86 5.13 -6.31
CA ASP A 129 -14.20 4.63 -6.59
C ASP A 129 -14.92 4.27 -5.29
N ARG A 130 -16.27 4.31 -5.33
CA ARG A 130 -17.12 3.85 -4.22
C ARG A 130 -17.61 2.44 -4.49
N GLU A 131 -17.75 1.65 -3.42
CA GLU A 131 -18.33 0.30 -3.45
C GLU A 131 -17.76 -0.54 -4.60
N SER A 132 -16.45 -0.44 -4.81
CA SER A 132 -15.71 -1.12 -5.87
C SER A 132 -14.50 -1.87 -5.33
N GLY A 133 -13.86 -2.69 -6.15
CA GLY A 133 -12.68 -3.44 -5.73
C GLY A 133 -13.04 -4.66 -4.88
N ARG A 134 -13.99 -5.46 -5.38
CA ARG A 134 -14.41 -6.71 -4.72
C ARG A 134 -13.22 -7.62 -4.44
N VAL A 135 -13.04 -7.98 -3.18
CA VAL A 135 -12.03 -8.90 -2.68
C VAL A 135 -12.73 -10.18 -2.23
N ARG A 136 -12.36 -11.32 -2.82
CA ARG A 136 -12.87 -12.62 -2.36
C ARG A 136 -11.90 -13.24 -1.35
N TYR A 137 -12.35 -13.38 -0.13
CA TYR A 137 -11.55 -13.94 0.96
C TYR A 137 -12.37 -14.96 1.76
N SER A 138 -11.81 -16.15 1.99
CA SER A 138 -12.46 -17.23 2.74
C SER A 138 -13.89 -17.52 2.29
N GLY A 139 -14.18 -17.42 0.97
CA GLY A 139 -15.49 -17.71 0.38
C GLY A 139 -16.52 -16.57 0.52
N LYS A 140 -16.14 -15.43 1.10
CA LYS A 140 -16.98 -14.22 1.18
C LYS A 140 -16.42 -13.15 0.26
N ASP A 141 -17.29 -12.27 -0.20
CA ASP A 141 -16.92 -11.07 -0.95
C ASP A 141 -16.90 -9.88 0.01
N PHE A 142 -15.79 -9.13 -0.02
CA PHE A 142 -15.59 -7.88 0.71
C PHE A 142 -15.46 -6.75 -0.29
N ILE A 143 -16.15 -5.64 -0.05
CA ILE A 143 -16.13 -4.48 -0.94
C ILE A 143 -15.94 -3.25 -0.06
N PRO A 144 -14.80 -2.54 -0.17
CA PRO A 144 -14.59 -1.33 0.62
C PRO A 144 -15.53 -0.21 0.17
N ASP A 145 -15.86 0.68 1.10
CA ASP A 145 -16.67 1.87 0.80
C ASP A 145 -15.99 2.77 -0.22
N PHE A 146 -14.67 2.92 -0.12
CA PHE A 146 -13.84 3.67 -1.08
C PHE A 146 -12.57 2.89 -1.41
N ASN A 147 -12.24 2.86 -2.69
CA ASN A 147 -11.04 2.23 -3.22
C ASN A 147 -10.17 3.30 -3.91
N PHE A 148 -8.96 3.55 -3.39
CA PHE A 148 -7.98 4.47 -3.95
C PHE A 148 -6.92 3.68 -4.73
N HIS A 149 -7.11 3.59 -6.04
CA HIS A 149 -6.29 2.71 -6.90
C HIS A 149 -4.82 3.08 -6.92
N SER A 150 -4.49 4.38 -7.05
CA SER A 150 -3.11 4.87 -7.19
C SER A 150 -2.24 4.60 -5.96
N VAL A 151 -2.85 4.55 -4.79
CA VAL A 151 -2.18 4.30 -3.51
C VAL A 151 -2.55 2.96 -2.88
N GLN A 152 -3.19 2.08 -3.66
CA GLN A 152 -3.59 0.74 -3.24
C GLN A 152 -4.20 0.69 -1.83
N THR A 153 -5.15 1.61 -1.58
CA THR A 153 -5.74 1.81 -0.26
C THR A 153 -7.24 1.55 -0.29
N ALA A 154 -7.70 0.70 0.61
CA ALA A 154 -9.11 0.55 0.94
C ALA A 154 -9.47 1.48 2.11
N LEU A 155 -10.58 2.21 1.99
CA LEU A 155 -11.16 2.98 3.08
C LEU A 155 -12.54 2.43 3.41
N GLU A 156 -12.73 2.04 4.65
CA GLU A 156 -13.99 1.56 5.22
C GLU A 156 -14.50 2.58 6.23
N VAL A 157 -15.77 2.89 6.17
CA VAL A 157 -16.44 3.85 7.06
C VAL A 157 -17.37 3.10 8.00
N LYS A 158 -17.32 3.40 9.28
CA LYS A 158 -18.21 2.85 10.29
C LYS A 158 -18.86 3.94 11.11
N LEU A 159 -20.14 3.75 11.43
CA LEU A 159 -20.89 4.61 12.34
C LEU A 159 -21.13 3.87 13.66
N LEU A 160 -20.51 4.35 14.74
CA LEU A 160 -20.70 3.83 16.07
C LEU A 160 -21.75 4.65 16.82
N LYS A 161 -22.91 4.01 17.10
CA LYS A 161 -24.05 4.61 17.79
C LYS A 161 -24.08 4.21 19.26
N GLU A 162 -24.78 4.99 20.09
CA GLU A 162 -24.94 4.73 21.51
C GLU A 162 -25.54 3.35 21.85
N GLU A 163 -26.42 2.84 21.00
CA GLU A 163 -26.99 1.50 21.10
C GLU A 163 -26.02 0.42 20.60
N GLY A 164 -24.90 0.82 19.99
CA GLY A 164 -23.90 -0.08 19.44
C GLY A 164 -22.93 -0.58 20.50
N ASN A 165 -22.51 -1.82 20.36
CA ASN A 165 -21.44 -2.38 21.17
C ASN A 165 -20.08 -2.12 20.48
N PRO A 166 -19.13 -1.39 21.09
CA PRO A 166 -17.79 -1.20 20.54
C PRO A 166 -17.11 -2.52 20.15
N SER A 167 -17.32 -3.58 20.92
CA SER A 167 -16.74 -4.90 20.64
C SER A 167 -17.20 -5.47 19.30
N LEU A 168 -18.45 -5.22 18.88
CA LEU A 168 -18.93 -5.67 17.58
C LEU A 168 -18.23 -4.94 16.43
N ILE A 169 -17.96 -3.65 16.59
CA ILE A 169 -17.18 -2.89 15.59
C ILE A 169 -15.76 -3.44 15.52
N VAL A 170 -15.11 -3.69 16.67
CA VAL A 170 -13.77 -4.30 16.71
C VAL A 170 -13.75 -5.66 16.01
N GLU A 171 -14.76 -6.50 16.25
CA GLU A 171 -14.88 -7.81 15.59
C GLU A 171 -15.04 -7.66 14.07
N GLN A 172 -15.89 -6.71 13.60
CA GLN A 172 -16.08 -6.44 12.19
C GLN A 172 -14.77 -5.96 11.54
N LEU A 173 -14.14 -4.92 12.10
CA LEU A 173 -12.90 -4.39 11.59
C LEU A 173 -11.78 -5.44 11.57
N SER A 174 -11.68 -6.24 12.64
CA SER A 174 -10.70 -7.33 12.73
C SER A 174 -10.93 -8.43 11.68
N ALA A 175 -12.19 -8.68 11.30
CA ALA A 175 -12.52 -9.62 10.24
C ALA A 175 -12.23 -9.05 8.84
N ASP A 176 -12.37 -7.74 8.66
CA ASP A 176 -12.16 -7.04 7.39
C ASP A 176 -10.66 -6.86 7.08
N ILE A 177 -9.81 -6.68 8.10
CA ILE A 177 -8.36 -6.47 7.94
C ILE A 177 -7.70 -7.54 7.05
N PRO A 178 -7.78 -8.86 7.34
CA PRO A 178 -7.09 -9.86 6.52
C PRO A 178 -7.66 -9.95 5.11
N ALA A 179 -8.94 -9.69 4.92
CA ALA A 179 -9.57 -9.67 3.61
C ALA A 179 -9.03 -8.51 2.77
N TYR A 180 -9.08 -7.28 3.27
CA TYR A 180 -8.56 -6.12 2.55
C TYR A 180 -7.05 -6.16 2.38
N LYS A 181 -6.29 -6.60 3.37
CA LYS A 181 -4.82 -6.74 3.26
C LYS A 181 -4.38 -7.77 2.23
N SER A 182 -5.25 -8.69 1.83
CA SER A 182 -4.94 -9.63 0.73
C SER A 182 -4.91 -8.96 -0.65
N ALA A 183 -5.51 -7.78 -0.80
CA ALA A 183 -5.65 -7.08 -2.08
C ALA A 183 -5.12 -5.64 -2.06
N TYR A 184 -5.02 -5.02 -0.89
CA TYR A 184 -4.59 -3.64 -0.72
C TYR A 184 -3.32 -3.56 0.12
N ALA A 185 -2.41 -2.69 -0.28
CA ALA A 185 -1.23 -2.38 0.52
C ALA A 185 -1.60 -1.72 1.84
N ASN A 186 -2.65 -0.87 1.83
CA ASN A 186 -3.09 -0.13 3.00
C ASN A 186 -4.60 -0.23 3.19
N VAL A 187 -5.02 -0.17 4.46
CA VAL A 187 -6.42 -0.16 4.88
C VAL A 187 -6.62 0.97 5.87
N VAL A 188 -7.58 1.83 5.60
CA VAL A 188 -7.98 2.92 6.50
C VAL A 188 -9.39 2.64 6.99
N PHE A 189 -9.58 2.60 8.28
CA PHE A 189 -10.89 2.57 8.92
C PHE A 189 -11.24 3.95 9.43
N CYS A 190 -12.33 4.51 8.98
CA CYS A 190 -12.88 5.77 9.48
C CYS A 190 -14.11 5.48 10.34
N VAL A 191 -13.93 5.55 11.65
CA VAL A 191 -15.01 5.31 12.63
C VAL A 191 -15.57 6.65 13.09
N TYR A 192 -16.83 6.92 12.77
CA TYR A 192 -17.54 8.09 13.29
C TYR A 192 -18.27 7.70 14.57
N ASP A 193 -17.79 8.21 15.70
CA ASP A 193 -18.27 7.86 17.04
C ASP A 193 -19.29 8.87 17.54
N LEU A 194 -20.47 8.40 17.92
CA LEU A 194 -21.53 9.21 18.53
C LEU A 194 -21.41 9.31 20.06
N GLY A 195 -20.19 9.22 20.59
CA GLY A 195 -19.90 9.37 22.02
C GLY A 195 -19.92 8.06 22.80
N VAL A 196 -19.65 6.94 22.12
CA VAL A 196 -19.69 5.58 22.73
C VAL A 196 -18.30 5.17 23.23
N LEU A 197 -17.25 5.54 22.50
CA LEU A 197 -15.89 5.19 22.87
C LEU A 197 -15.41 6.03 24.06
N ARG A 198 -14.96 5.34 25.12
CA ARG A 198 -14.38 5.97 26.30
C ARG A 198 -12.89 6.26 26.13
N ASP A 199 -12.17 5.33 25.51
CA ASP A 199 -10.75 5.46 25.21
C ASP A 199 -10.50 5.21 23.72
N ILE A 200 -10.31 6.32 22.99
CA ILE A 200 -10.02 6.29 21.54
C ILE A 200 -8.64 5.72 21.29
N HIS A 201 -7.66 6.00 22.16
CA HIS A 201 -6.29 5.54 21.95
C HIS A 201 -6.17 4.03 22.10
N GLU A 202 -6.84 3.45 23.10
CA GLU A 202 -6.92 2.00 23.29
C GLU A 202 -7.56 1.35 22.04
N PHE A 203 -8.72 1.86 21.62
CA PHE A 203 -9.42 1.37 20.44
C PHE A 203 -8.57 1.41 19.17
N GLN A 204 -7.85 2.51 18.93
CA GLN A 204 -6.99 2.66 17.75
C GLN A 204 -5.77 1.73 17.84
N ASN A 205 -5.11 1.65 18.98
CA ASN A 205 -3.91 0.86 19.16
C ASN A 205 -4.16 -0.63 18.89
N ASP A 206 -5.26 -1.17 19.37
CA ASP A 206 -5.61 -2.57 19.22
C ASP A 206 -5.76 -2.97 17.75
N LEU A 207 -6.28 -2.08 16.92
CA LEU A 207 -6.53 -2.32 15.48
C LEU A 207 -5.33 -1.98 14.59
N GLN A 208 -4.47 -1.05 14.99
CA GLN A 208 -3.31 -0.58 14.21
C GLN A 208 -2.05 -1.45 14.38
N ASN A 209 -2.14 -2.58 15.05
CA ASN A 209 -1.01 -3.51 15.22
C ASN A 209 -0.59 -4.20 13.92
N THR A 210 -1.41 -4.11 12.86
CA THR A 210 -1.09 -4.66 11.54
C THR A 210 -0.48 -3.58 10.66
N ASP A 211 0.65 -3.89 10.04
CA ASP A 211 1.31 -2.96 9.11
C ASP A 211 0.40 -2.55 7.96
N GLY A 212 0.41 -1.26 7.62
CA GLY A 212 -0.46 -0.67 6.60
C GLY A 212 -1.92 -0.53 7.02
N VAL A 213 -2.29 -0.77 8.27
CA VAL A 213 -3.62 -0.47 8.81
C VAL A 213 -3.59 0.86 9.58
N ARG A 214 -4.57 1.71 9.32
CA ARG A 214 -4.78 2.98 10.03
C ARG A 214 -6.22 3.08 10.48
N VAL A 215 -6.43 3.60 11.68
CA VAL A 215 -7.76 3.84 12.24
C VAL A 215 -7.91 5.31 12.57
N CYS A 216 -8.88 5.94 11.93
CA CYS A 216 -9.29 7.32 12.18
C CYS A 216 -10.59 7.28 12.99
N VAL A 217 -10.59 7.84 14.18
CA VAL A 217 -11.82 8.00 14.99
C VAL A 217 -12.19 9.48 15.02
N VAL A 218 -13.42 9.79 14.65
CA VAL A 218 -13.98 11.15 14.66
C VAL A 218 -15.21 11.18 15.56
N GLN A 219 -15.14 11.92 16.65
CA GLN A 219 -16.28 12.09 17.56
C GLN A 219 -17.25 13.18 17.08
N HIS A 220 -18.54 12.92 17.30
CA HIS A 220 -19.62 13.86 16.93
C HIS A 220 -19.64 15.10 17.80
#